data_6eaa9ed1c97ed57fb3279dec026607f0
#
_entry.id   6eaa9ed1c97ed57fb3279dec026607f0
#
_cell.length_a   1.000
_cell.length_b   1.000
_cell.length_c   1.000
_cell.angle_alpha   90.00
_cell.angle_beta   90.00
_cell.angle_gamma   90.00
#
_symmetry.space_group_name_H-M   'P 1'
#
loop_
_entity.id
_entity.type
_entity.pdbx_description
1 polymer ?
#
loop_
_entity_poly.entity_id
_entity_poly.type
_entity_poly.pdbx_seq_one_letter_code
_entity_poly.pdbx_strand_id
1 'polypeptide(L)'
;MNDAKANFTWWSIVTDVLHDSLTLCNWVWPMAMSPTKARDYRGDLDMEAKFYKAVTGEDLTTDELYKRAAKIMTLQRAMTVRGMKDKDGKMGCNDLHGVHDVPTQWIFTMDPDKQPFTEGTTKMEAKDFDSGLHMLYSKFGWDEELGCPTADCLDAYGMDDVKAELQSLNLLP
;
A
#
# COMPACT_ATOMS: atom_id res chain seq x y z
N MET A 1 -6.64 14.82 -5.65
CA MET A 1 -6.12 13.46 -5.90
C MET A 1 -6.64 12.95 -7.25
N ASN A 2 -5.95 12.02 -7.92
CA ASN A 2 -6.43 11.37 -9.15
C ASN A 2 -5.96 9.91 -9.21
N ASP A 3 -6.53 9.12 -10.14
CA ASP A 3 -6.25 7.69 -10.25
C ASP A 3 -4.77 7.37 -10.54
N ALA A 4 -4.08 8.20 -11.31
CA ALA A 4 -2.65 8.02 -11.59
C ALA A 4 -1.80 8.12 -10.31
N LYS A 5 -2.13 9.06 -9.41
CA LYS A 5 -1.46 9.19 -8.11
C LYS A 5 -1.79 8.03 -7.18
N ALA A 6 -3.05 7.59 -7.16
CA ALA A 6 -3.46 6.43 -6.37
C ALA A 6 -2.76 5.15 -6.85
N ASN A 7 -2.67 4.95 -8.17
CA ASN A 7 -1.93 3.84 -8.77
C ASN A 7 -0.44 3.88 -8.39
N PHE A 8 0.18 5.05 -8.47
CA PHE A 8 1.58 5.21 -8.10
C PHE A 8 1.81 4.94 -6.60
N THR A 9 0.93 5.43 -5.74
CA THR A 9 1.00 5.16 -4.29
C THR A 9 0.83 3.68 -3.99
N TRP A 10 -0.17 3.02 -4.60
CA TRP A 10 -0.35 1.58 -4.47
C TRP A 10 0.89 0.81 -4.93
N TRP A 11 1.41 1.14 -6.11
CA TRP A 11 2.61 0.52 -6.65
C TRP A 11 3.81 0.70 -5.72
N SER A 12 4.02 1.89 -5.19
CA SER A 12 5.12 2.18 -4.26
C SER A 12 5.02 1.32 -3.00
N ILE A 13 3.84 1.25 -2.37
CA ILE A 13 3.62 0.42 -1.17
C ILE A 13 3.88 -1.06 -1.47
N VAL A 14 3.32 -1.56 -2.56
CA VAL A 14 3.45 -2.97 -2.95
C VAL A 14 4.90 -3.33 -3.29
N THR A 15 5.61 -2.41 -3.95
CA THR A 15 7.03 -2.57 -4.26
C THR A 15 7.88 -2.59 -2.99
N ASP A 16 7.62 -1.69 -2.04
CA ASP A 16 8.32 -1.67 -0.76
C ASP A 16 8.12 -2.99 0.01
N VAL A 17 6.88 -3.47 0.11
CA VAL A 17 6.56 -4.76 0.74
C VAL A 17 7.25 -5.93 0.02
N LEU A 18 7.29 -5.90 -1.32
CA LEU A 18 7.97 -6.92 -2.11
C LEU A 18 9.48 -6.92 -1.82
N HIS A 19 10.11 -5.75 -1.83
CA HIS A 19 11.53 -5.61 -1.57
C HIS A 19 11.91 -6.05 -0.16
N ASP A 20 11.15 -5.64 0.84
CA ASP A 20 11.36 -6.09 2.23
C ASP A 20 11.25 -7.62 2.33
N SER A 21 10.28 -8.20 1.64
CA SER A 21 10.07 -9.66 1.62
C SER A 21 11.19 -10.42 0.89
N LEU A 22 11.79 -9.80 -0.12
CA LEU A 22 12.90 -10.35 -0.90
C LEU A 22 14.29 -9.95 -0.33
N THR A 23 14.33 -9.20 0.77
CA THR A 23 15.56 -8.66 1.37
C THR A 23 16.35 -7.73 0.43
N LEU A 24 15.64 -7.01 -0.43
CA LEU A 24 16.20 -6.03 -1.36
C LEU A 24 16.15 -4.62 -0.74
N CYS A 25 17.12 -3.81 -1.06
CA CYS A 25 17.18 -2.44 -0.59
C CYS A 25 16.57 -1.49 -1.64
N ASN A 26 15.45 -0.84 -1.34
CA ASN A 26 14.79 0.12 -2.22
C ASN A 26 15.70 1.26 -2.72
N TRP A 27 16.68 1.66 -1.93
CA TRP A 27 17.61 2.72 -2.29
C TRP A 27 18.67 2.29 -3.31
N VAL A 28 18.99 1.00 -3.35
CA VAL A 28 20.07 0.46 -4.17
C VAL A 28 19.55 -0.31 -5.37
N TRP A 29 18.28 -0.74 -5.33
CA TRP A 29 17.68 -1.54 -6.39
C TRP A 29 17.01 -0.65 -7.46
N PRO A 30 17.72 -0.35 -8.58
CA PRO A 30 17.24 0.62 -9.58
C PRO A 30 16.31 -0.05 -10.59
N MET A 31 15.05 -0.26 -10.26
CA MET A 31 14.12 -1.01 -11.11
C MET A 31 13.63 -0.24 -12.32
N ALA A 32 13.26 1.02 -12.12
CA ALA A 32 12.62 1.81 -13.16
C ALA A 32 13.59 2.57 -14.06
N MET A 33 14.85 2.72 -13.65
CA MET A 33 15.83 3.52 -14.37
C MET A 33 17.15 2.78 -14.57
N SER A 34 17.82 3.08 -15.68
CA SER A 34 19.17 2.58 -15.98
C SER A 34 20.05 3.76 -16.42
N PRO A 35 21.32 3.84 -15.98
CA PRO A 35 22.24 4.87 -16.47
C PRO A 35 22.70 4.61 -17.91
N THR A 36 22.28 3.53 -18.54
CA THR A 36 22.76 3.07 -19.83
C THR A 36 21.91 3.58 -20.99
N LYS A 37 22.51 4.41 -21.85
CA LYS A 37 21.85 4.92 -23.07
C LYS A 37 21.38 3.79 -24.01
N ALA A 38 22.10 2.68 -24.07
CA ALA A 38 21.72 1.53 -24.87
C ALA A 38 20.37 0.89 -24.49
N ARG A 39 19.85 1.24 -23.30
CA ARG A 39 18.52 0.83 -22.78
C ARG A 39 17.53 1.98 -22.71
N ASP A 40 17.76 3.07 -23.42
CA ASP A 40 16.95 4.29 -23.33
C ASP A 40 16.72 4.80 -21.90
N TYR A 41 17.70 4.58 -21.04
CA TYR A 41 17.63 4.92 -19.60
C TYR A 41 16.51 4.20 -18.85
N ARG A 42 15.94 3.13 -19.43
CA ARG A 42 14.90 2.32 -18.78
C ARG A 42 15.53 1.18 -17.99
N GLY A 43 15.01 0.95 -16.81
CA GLY A 43 15.30 -0.23 -16.00
C GLY A 43 14.69 -1.49 -16.59
N ASP A 44 14.85 -2.59 -15.90
CA ASP A 44 14.20 -3.86 -16.19
C ASP A 44 13.08 -4.05 -15.15
N LEU A 45 11.84 -3.81 -15.56
CA LEU A 45 10.67 -3.89 -14.67
C LEU A 45 10.34 -5.32 -14.24
N ASP A 46 10.96 -6.32 -14.89
CA ASP A 46 10.80 -7.75 -14.55
C ASP A 46 11.99 -8.28 -13.74
N MET A 47 12.84 -7.41 -13.23
CA MET A 47 14.07 -7.84 -12.55
C MET A 47 13.77 -8.66 -11.30
N GLU A 48 12.77 -8.27 -10.51
CA GLU A 48 12.36 -8.99 -9.29
C GLU A 48 11.84 -10.38 -9.64
N ALA A 49 11.03 -10.50 -10.68
CA ALA A 49 10.52 -11.78 -11.14
C ALA A 49 11.65 -12.70 -11.61
N LYS A 50 12.62 -12.17 -12.35
CA LYS A 50 13.81 -12.91 -12.81
C LYS A 50 14.68 -13.33 -11.64
N PHE A 51 14.88 -12.44 -10.67
CA PHE A 51 15.65 -12.72 -9.46
C PHE A 51 14.97 -13.78 -8.61
N TYR A 52 13.67 -13.64 -8.38
CA TYR A 52 12.85 -14.59 -7.64
C TYR A 52 12.93 -15.98 -8.27
N LYS A 53 12.73 -16.07 -9.61
CA LYS A 53 12.86 -17.33 -10.37
C LYS A 53 14.24 -17.95 -10.22
N ALA A 54 15.30 -17.16 -10.30
CA ALA A 54 16.67 -17.65 -10.21
C ALA A 54 16.98 -18.26 -8.84
N VAL A 55 16.38 -17.75 -7.76
CA VAL A 55 16.61 -18.21 -6.38
C VAL A 55 15.68 -19.35 -6.00
N THR A 56 14.41 -19.28 -6.35
CA THR A 56 13.38 -20.22 -5.89
C THR A 56 13.06 -21.32 -6.92
N GLY A 57 13.36 -21.08 -8.19
CA GLY A 57 12.93 -21.93 -9.30
C GLY A 57 11.46 -21.73 -9.72
N GLU A 58 10.69 -20.91 -8.99
CA GLU A 58 9.29 -20.63 -9.29
C GLU A 58 9.19 -19.51 -10.33
N ASP A 59 8.47 -19.76 -11.43
CA ASP A 59 8.34 -18.82 -12.55
C ASP A 59 7.07 -17.99 -12.38
N LEU A 60 7.22 -16.82 -11.75
CA LEU A 60 6.15 -15.85 -11.55
C LEU A 60 6.38 -14.62 -12.41
N THR A 61 5.30 -14.04 -12.86
CA THR A 61 5.29 -12.71 -13.48
C THR A 61 5.44 -11.62 -12.41
N THR A 62 5.83 -10.42 -12.83
CA THR A 62 5.88 -9.23 -11.97
C THR A 62 4.52 -8.94 -11.32
N ASP A 63 3.42 -9.08 -12.06
CA ASP A 63 2.06 -8.87 -11.54
C ASP A 63 1.68 -9.90 -10.47
N GLU A 64 2.09 -11.15 -10.63
CA GLU A 64 1.88 -12.19 -9.60
C GLU A 64 2.69 -11.92 -8.32
N LEU A 65 3.90 -11.40 -8.46
CA LEU A 65 4.69 -10.95 -7.30
C LEU A 65 4.04 -9.75 -6.60
N TYR A 66 3.57 -8.76 -7.36
CA TYR A 66 2.82 -7.63 -6.78
C TYR A 66 1.54 -8.08 -6.08
N LYS A 67 0.82 -9.06 -6.63
CA LYS A 67 -0.34 -9.65 -5.95
C LYS A 67 0.04 -10.33 -4.64
N ARG A 68 1.18 -11.05 -4.59
CA ARG A 68 1.70 -11.63 -3.34
C ARG A 68 2.07 -10.55 -2.32
N ALA A 69 2.71 -9.47 -2.75
CA ALA A 69 3.05 -8.35 -1.88
C ALA A 69 1.80 -7.61 -1.37
N ALA A 70 0.79 -7.40 -2.22
CA ALA A 70 -0.50 -6.84 -1.80
C ALA A 70 -1.22 -7.74 -0.78
N LYS A 71 -1.12 -9.06 -0.93
CA LYS A 71 -1.59 -10.04 0.08
C LYS A 71 -0.87 -9.84 1.42
N ILE A 72 0.46 -9.68 1.42
CA ILE A 72 1.24 -9.44 2.64
C ILE A 72 0.81 -8.12 3.30
N MET A 73 0.65 -7.05 2.53
CA MET A 73 0.15 -5.77 3.03
C MET A 73 -1.25 -5.89 3.63
N THR A 74 -2.14 -6.67 2.99
CA THR A 74 -3.48 -6.95 3.49
C THR A 74 -3.43 -7.76 4.80
N LEU A 75 -2.50 -8.70 4.93
CA LEU A 75 -2.28 -9.43 6.19
C LEU A 75 -1.83 -8.48 7.31
N GLN A 76 -0.87 -7.61 7.03
CA GLN A 76 -0.42 -6.60 8.01
C GLN A 76 -1.58 -5.69 8.45
N ARG A 77 -2.43 -5.29 7.49
CA ARG A 77 -3.65 -4.51 7.79
C ARG A 77 -4.63 -5.30 8.67
N ALA A 78 -4.87 -6.56 8.37
CA ALA A 78 -5.71 -7.45 9.18
C ALA A 78 -5.16 -7.61 10.62
N MET A 79 -3.84 -7.75 10.76
CA MET A 79 -3.19 -7.78 12.08
C MET A 79 -3.36 -6.46 12.83
N THR A 80 -3.29 -5.33 12.14
CA THR A 80 -3.55 -4.01 12.73
C THR A 80 -5.00 -3.93 13.22
N VAL A 81 -5.98 -4.29 12.40
CA VAL A 81 -7.41 -4.34 12.77
C VAL A 81 -7.64 -5.19 14.03
N ARG A 82 -7.01 -6.38 14.06
CA ARG A 82 -7.11 -7.29 15.21
C ARG A 82 -6.50 -6.69 16.49
N GLY A 83 -5.44 -5.93 16.38
CA GLY A 83 -4.70 -5.37 17.51
C GLY A 83 -5.19 -4.00 17.99
N MET A 84 -5.99 -3.32 17.17
CA MET A 84 -6.46 -1.97 17.49
C MET A 84 -7.63 -1.97 18.46
N LYS A 85 -7.64 -0.92 19.29
CA LYS A 85 -8.79 -0.56 20.10
C LYS A 85 -9.24 0.84 19.73
N ASP A 86 -10.54 1.02 19.61
CA ASP A 86 -11.13 2.35 19.49
C ASP A 86 -10.99 3.15 20.79
N LYS A 87 -11.44 4.41 20.78
CA LYS A 87 -11.45 5.30 21.94
C LYS A 87 -12.20 4.74 23.16
N ASP A 88 -13.12 3.81 22.95
CA ASP A 88 -13.92 3.16 23.98
C ASP A 88 -13.29 1.83 24.45
N GLY A 89 -12.11 1.49 23.93
CA GLY A 89 -11.38 0.27 24.25
C GLY A 89 -11.91 -0.97 23.53
N LYS A 90 -12.83 -0.81 22.57
CA LYS A 90 -13.31 -1.91 21.72
C LYS A 90 -12.33 -2.18 20.58
N MET A 91 -12.21 -3.44 20.22
CA MET A 91 -11.46 -3.84 19.04
C MET A 91 -12.27 -3.51 17.79
N GLY A 92 -11.56 -3.12 16.71
CA GLY A 92 -12.18 -2.89 15.42
C GLY A 92 -11.46 -1.84 14.57
N CYS A 93 -12.05 -1.58 13.41
CA CYS A 93 -11.47 -0.69 12.39
C CYS A 93 -12.07 0.73 12.37
N ASN A 94 -12.94 1.07 13.30
CA ASN A 94 -13.70 2.33 13.27
C ASN A 94 -12.85 3.60 13.26
N ASP A 95 -11.64 3.55 13.82
CA ASP A 95 -10.76 4.71 13.91
C ASP A 95 -9.57 4.65 12.92
N LEU A 96 -9.50 3.63 12.05
CA LEU A 96 -8.37 3.50 11.11
C LEU A 96 -8.31 4.67 10.15
N HIS A 97 -9.38 4.92 9.40
CA HIS A 97 -9.41 5.99 8.42
C HIS A 97 -9.28 7.38 9.07
N GLY A 98 -10.12 7.69 10.05
CA GLY A 98 -10.25 9.03 10.59
C GLY A 98 -9.20 9.43 11.63
N VAL A 99 -8.46 8.47 12.21
CA VAL A 99 -7.54 8.71 13.32
C VAL A 99 -6.12 8.23 13.04
N HIS A 100 -5.97 7.07 12.42
CA HIS A 100 -4.65 6.45 12.23
C HIS A 100 -4.05 6.66 10.84
N ASP A 101 -4.88 6.65 9.78
CA ASP A 101 -4.43 6.88 8.41
C ASP A 101 -4.45 8.37 8.05
N VAL A 102 -4.16 9.22 9.01
CA VAL A 102 -4.11 10.68 8.83
C VAL A 102 -2.67 11.18 8.87
N PRO A 103 -2.30 12.14 8.01
CA PRO A 103 -0.99 12.74 8.10
C PRO A 103 -0.90 13.67 9.30
N THR A 104 0.32 14.00 9.69
CA THR A 104 0.54 15.01 10.72
C THR A 104 -0.03 16.37 10.28
N GLN A 105 -0.61 17.11 11.20
CA GLN A 105 -1.29 18.40 10.95
C GLN A 105 -0.41 19.41 10.19
N TRP A 106 0.90 19.40 10.40
CA TRP A 106 1.80 20.33 9.75
C TRP A 106 1.80 20.21 8.22
N ILE A 107 1.48 19.04 7.64
CA ILE A 107 1.38 18.85 6.19
C ILE A 107 0.31 19.77 5.59
N PHE A 108 -0.80 20.01 6.30
CA PHE A 108 -1.87 20.89 5.85
C PHE A 108 -1.63 22.36 6.18
N THR A 109 -0.72 22.66 7.10
CA THR A 109 -0.44 24.03 7.57
C THR A 109 0.90 24.58 7.07
N MET A 110 1.75 23.73 6.50
CA MET A 110 3.05 24.14 5.99
C MET A 110 2.88 25.16 4.85
N ASP A 111 3.68 26.21 4.92
CA ASP A 111 3.79 27.21 3.86
C ASP A 111 4.25 26.53 2.55
N PRO A 112 3.46 26.59 1.47
CA PRO A 112 3.82 25.95 0.21
C PRO A 112 5.15 26.43 -0.36
N ASP A 113 5.49 27.71 -0.15
CA ASP A 113 6.74 28.32 -0.63
C ASP A 113 7.98 27.77 0.07
N LYS A 114 7.80 27.07 1.20
CA LYS A 114 8.88 26.45 1.98
C LYS A 114 8.98 24.95 1.79
N GLN A 115 8.12 24.35 0.99
CA GLN A 115 8.17 22.93 0.69
C GLN A 115 9.13 22.64 -0.47
N PRO A 116 10.24 21.91 -0.25
CA PRO A 116 11.29 21.75 -1.27
C PRO A 116 10.84 20.97 -2.51
N PHE A 117 9.71 20.27 -2.45
CA PHE A 117 9.21 19.44 -3.55
C PHE A 117 7.88 19.90 -4.14
N THR A 118 7.40 21.06 -3.74
CA THR A 118 6.07 21.54 -4.14
C THR A 118 6.10 22.93 -4.79
N GLU A 119 7.27 23.36 -5.28
CA GLU A 119 7.42 24.63 -5.96
C GLU A 119 6.39 24.77 -7.09
N GLY A 120 5.62 25.83 -7.06
CA GLY A 120 4.55 26.10 -8.03
C GLY A 120 3.30 25.23 -7.87
N THR A 121 3.17 24.45 -6.80
CA THR A 121 1.99 23.61 -6.54
C THR A 121 1.06 24.27 -5.51
N THR A 122 -0.20 23.82 -5.51
CA THR A 122 -1.16 24.20 -4.50
C THR A 122 -0.92 23.41 -3.20
N LYS A 123 -1.24 24.05 -2.08
CA LYS A 123 -1.26 23.40 -0.77
C LYS A 123 -2.17 22.15 -0.81
N MET A 124 -1.75 21.07 -0.12
CA MET A 124 -2.59 19.89 0.03
C MET A 124 -3.80 20.22 0.91
N GLU A 125 -4.98 19.97 0.39
CA GLU A 125 -6.21 20.09 1.14
C GLU A 125 -6.56 18.74 1.81
N ALA A 126 -7.11 18.79 3.03
CA ALA A 126 -7.48 17.57 3.75
C ALA A 126 -8.44 16.67 2.96
N LYS A 127 -9.41 17.28 2.26
CA LYS A 127 -10.35 16.56 1.39
C LYS A 127 -9.67 15.83 0.22
N ASP A 128 -8.55 16.36 -0.30
CA ASP A 128 -7.82 15.72 -1.40
C ASP A 128 -7.01 14.53 -0.90
N PHE A 129 -6.50 14.62 0.33
CA PHE A 129 -5.85 13.50 1.00
C PHE A 129 -6.85 12.38 1.29
N ASP A 130 -7.99 12.73 1.89
CA ASP A 130 -9.10 11.83 2.20
C ASP A 130 -9.59 11.07 0.95
N SER A 131 -9.90 11.80 -0.12
CA SER A 131 -10.23 11.20 -1.42
C SER A 131 -9.13 10.25 -1.93
N GLY A 132 -7.86 10.56 -1.64
CA GLY A 132 -6.74 9.69 -1.98
C GLY A 132 -6.72 8.39 -1.19
N LEU A 133 -7.10 8.42 0.09
CA LEU A 133 -7.21 7.22 0.92
C LEU A 133 -8.32 6.29 0.41
N HIS A 134 -9.52 6.81 0.10
CA HIS A 134 -10.59 6.01 -0.49
C HIS A 134 -10.13 5.28 -1.77
N MET A 135 -9.47 6.02 -2.67
CA MET A 135 -8.92 5.43 -3.89
C MET A 135 -7.88 4.34 -3.60
N LEU A 136 -7.03 4.56 -2.60
CA LEU A 136 -6.00 3.59 -2.22
C LEU A 136 -6.60 2.32 -1.60
N TYR A 137 -7.58 2.47 -0.72
CA TYR A 137 -8.31 1.33 -0.13
C TYR A 137 -8.98 0.48 -1.21
N SER A 138 -9.64 1.14 -2.16
CA SER A 138 -10.24 0.48 -3.33
C SER A 138 -9.23 -0.34 -4.13
N LYS A 139 -7.99 0.15 -4.31
CA LYS A 139 -6.92 -0.57 -5.01
C LYS A 139 -6.49 -1.86 -4.29
N PHE A 140 -6.59 -1.90 -2.98
CA PHE A 140 -6.34 -3.11 -2.18
C PHE A 140 -7.58 -4.02 -2.05
N GLY A 141 -8.77 -3.54 -2.45
CA GLY A 141 -10.05 -4.22 -2.23
C GLY A 141 -10.53 -4.13 -0.78
N TRP A 142 -10.03 -3.14 -0.02
CA TRP A 142 -10.47 -2.87 1.34
C TRP A 142 -11.76 -2.04 1.32
N ASP A 143 -12.44 -2.00 2.45
CA ASP A 143 -13.56 -1.09 2.65
C ASP A 143 -13.10 0.36 2.49
N GLU A 144 -13.77 1.10 1.60
CA GLU A 144 -13.34 2.45 1.24
C GLU A 144 -13.53 3.46 2.38
N GLU A 145 -14.53 3.27 3.23
CA GLU A 145 -14.82 4.18 4.35
C GLU A 145 -13.96 3.90 5.58
N LEU A 146 -13.72 2.62 5.88
CA LEU A 146 -13.04 2.20 7.10
C LEU A 146 -11.56 1.89 6.89
N GLY A 147 -11.15 1.59 5.65
CA GLY A 147 -9.79 1.18 5.34
C GLY A 147 -9.42 -0.23 5.84
N CYS A 148 -10.41 -1.08 6.11
CA CYS A 148 -10.23 -2.43 6.60
C CYS A 148 -10.37 -3.46 5.48
N PRO A 149 -9.67 -4.62 5.53
CA PRO A 149 -9.92 -5.71 4.60
C PRO A 149 -11.37 -6.17 4.66
N THR A 150 -12.00 -6.34 3.49
CA THR A 150 -13.33 -6.94 3.38
C THR A 150 -13.25 -8.46 3.31
N ALA A 151 -14.37 -9.15 3.56
CA ALA A 151 -14.45 -10.60 3.38
C ALA A 151 -14.09 -11.02 1.95
N ASP A 152 -14.60 -10.28 0.94
CA ASP A 152 -14.32 -10.55 -0.48
C ASP A 152 -12.84 -10.36 -0.84
N CYS A 153 -12.21 -9.33 -0.27
CA CYS A 153 -10.78 -9.10 -0.43
C CYS A 153 -9.95 -10.27 0.13
N LEU A 154 -10.29 -10.75 1.32
CA LEU A 154 -9.59 -11.87 1.95
C LEU A 154 -9.78 -13.17 1.14
N ASP A 155 -10.97 -13.42 0.61
CA ASP A 155 -11.24 -14.53 -0.31
C ASP A 155 -10.41 -14.43 -1.60
N ALA A 156 -10.34 -13.25 -2.20
CA ALA A 156 -9.57 -13.02 -3.42
C ALA A 156 -8.06 -13.28 -3.24
N TYR A 157 -7.55 -13.11 -2.02
CA TYR A 157 -6.16 -13.41 -1.67
C TYR A 157 -5.97 -14.84 -1.11
N GLY A 158 -7.04 -15.66 -0.97
CA GLY A 158 -6.98 -16.98 -0.37
C GLY A 158 -6.51 -16.94 1.08
N MET A 159 -7.15 -16.08 1.89
CA MET A 159 -6.84 -15.83 3.31
C MET A 159 -8.01 -16.28 4.19
N ASP A 160 -8.50 -17.49 3.97
CA ASP A 160 -9.69 -18.04 4.64
C ASP A 160 -9.55 -18.12 6.16
N ASP A 161 -8.35 -18.44 6.65
CA ASP A 161 -8.01 -18.49 8.07
C ASP A 161 -8.08 -17.09 8.71
N VAL A 162 -7.52 -16.08 8.05
CA VAL A 162 -7.58 -14.68 8.51
C VAL A 162 -9.02 -14.18 8.51
N LYS A 163 -9.78 -14.51 7.45
CA LYS A 163 -11.20 -14.16 7.37
C LYS A 163 -12.00 -14.76 8.52
N ALA A 164 -11.82 -16.06 8.77
CA ALA A 164 -12.51 -16.76 9.85
C ALA A 164 -12.18 -16.16 11.23
N GLU A 165 -10.91 -15.84 11.47
CA GLU A 165 -10.47 -15.17 12.70
C GLU A 165 -11.16 -13.81 12.88
N LEU A 166 -11.10 -12.93 11.87
CA LEU A 166 -11.71 -11.60 11.97
C LEU A 166 -13.23 -11.67 12.09
N GLN A 167 -13.90 -12.62 11.41
CA GLN A 167 -15.33 -12.87 11.58
C GLN A 167 -15.69 -13.29 12.99
N SER A 168 -14.91 -14.20 13.58
CA SER A 168 -15.16 -14.71 14.94
C SER A 168 -15.07 -13.60 16.01
N LEU A 169 -14.28 -12.54 15.70
CA LEU A 169 -14.08 -11.38 16.56
C LEU A 169 -15.01 -10.20 16.22
N ASN A 170 -15.88 -10.33 15.20
CA ASN A 170 -16.70 -9.24 14.65
C ASN A 170 -15.87 -8.01 14.22
N LEU A 171 -14.76 -8.24 13.53
CA LEU A 171 -13.81 -7.22 13.08
C LEU A 171 -13.83 -6.98 11.56
N LEU A 172 -14.70 -7.64 10.82
CA LEU A 172 -14.93 -7.31 9.40
C LEU A 172 -15.97 -6.19 9.28
N PRO A 173 -15.80 -5.28 8.27
CA PRO A 173 -16.78 -4.26 7.96
C PRO A 173 -18.08 -4.85 7.42
#